data_0fde49866ab92607f12547fc67f33257
#
_entry.id   0fde49866ab92607f12547fc67f33257
#
_cell.length_a   1.000
_cell.length_b   1.000
_cell.length_c   1.000
_cell.angle_alpha   90.00
_cell.angle_beta   90.00
_cell.angle_gamma   90.00
#
_symmetry.space_group_name_H-M   'P 1'
#
loop_
_entity.id
_entity.type
_entity.pdbx_description
1 polymer ?
#
loop_
_entity_poly.entity_id
_entity_poly.type
_entity_poly.pdbx_seq_one_letter_code
_entity_poly.pdbx_strand_id
1 'polypeptide(L)'
;MAKLKRWYDPEASQGFRVIPREDREESYVALRWKHPRIPPTLGECLAYPLSDGPGLGLLVLFPPVLWLLSLPVFDFIAMLEPLSKSDWALGLVVVPIFLPMLFSFSMIFGYVLLFLGHVLVASAMGENDQPRWPEWHPADVAEGIGRWIWAVLFGAAVAGLPLLVAWIVVGKIDWWNGFVIADILILGAAFGQMGLAAALTHDTILAANPVTVLAAIVRIGWGYLVPCLVAASAMALAGLGVYGQLYRMPRMWMEAVALWAFWVFVLYEAMVVMRMLGLTYHAYAMELVWFRRRPRWASHRMGRIYANS
;
A
#
# COMPACT_ATOMS: atom_id res chain seq x y z
N MET A 1 26.59 17.96 -15.00
CA MET A 1 26.53 19.37 -14.54
C MET A 1 26.30 20.40 -15.65
N ALA A 2 26.87 20.24 -16.85
CA ALA A 2 26.71 21.20 -17.97
C ALA A 2 25.26 21.28 -18.53
N LYS A 3 24.48 20.20 -18.52
CA LYS A 3 23.08 20.19 -18.99
C LYS A 3 22.11 20.97 -18.05
N LEU A 4 22.34 20.94 -16.75
CA LEU A 4 21.52 21.67 -15.77
C LEU A 4 21.61 23.19 -15.91
N LYS A 5 22.74 23.73 -16.36
CA LYS A 5 22.93 25.18 -16.56
C LYS A 5 22.08 25.75 -17.71
N ARG A 6 21.75 24.93 -18.73
CA ARG A 6 20.92 25.33 -19.87
C ARG A 6 19.43 25.54 -19.53
N TRP A 7 18.96 24.99 -18.42
CA TRP A 7 17.56 25.07 -18.01
C TRP A 7 17.23 26.34 -17.24
N TYR A 8 18.23 27.03 -16.71
CA TYR A 8 18.08 28.24 -15.91
C TYR A 8 18.52 29.49 -16.65
N ASP A 9 18.49 29.47 -17.97
CA ASP A 9 18.79 30.63 -18.78
C ASP A 9 17.53 31.47 -18.93
N PRO A 10 17.42 32.64 -18.26
CA PRO A 10 16.24 33.50 -18.31
C PRO A 10 16.00 34.06 -19.70
N GLU A 11 17.00 34.08 -20.59
CA GLU A 11 16.85 34.53 -21.99
C GLU A 11 16.21 33.49 -22.90
N ALA A 12 16.16 32.21 -22.46
CA ALA A 12 15.51 31.12 -23.21
C ALA A 12 13.97 31.14 -23.10
N SER A 13 13.37 32.06 -22.32
CA SER A 13 11.93 32.10 -22.04
C SER A 13 11.10 32.68 -23.19
N GLN A 14 11.70 33.19 -24.27
CA GLN A 14 10.99 33.80 -25.40
C GLN A 14 10.68 32.87 -26.57
N GLY A 15 11.00 31.61 -26.49
CA GLY A 15 10.64 30.62 -27.51
C GLY A 15 10.11 29.35 -26.90
N PHE A 16 8.91 28.94 -27.27
CA PHE A 16 8.36 27.60 -26.98
C PHE A 16 9.30 26.51 -27.56
N ARG A 17 10.41 26.22 -26.88
CA ARG A 17 11.18 25.05 -27.18
C ARG A 17 10.45 23.85 -26.59
N VAL A 18 9.91 23.03 -27.46
CA VAL A 18 9.44 21.69 -27.10
C VAL A 18 10.66 20.92 -26.57
N ILE A 19 10.75 20.84 -25.26
CA ILE A 19 11.80 20.10 -24.57
C ILE A 19 11.53 18.62 -24.85
N PRO A 20 12.52 17.86 -25.36
CA PRO A 20 12.38 16.44 -25.57
C PRO A 20 11.86 15.76 -24.29
N ARG A 21 10.94 14.81 -24.44
CA ARG A 21 10.25 14.16 -23.33
C ARG A 21 11.22 13.53 -22.30
N GLU A 22 12.33 13.00 -22.80
CA GLU A 22 13.40 12.39 -22.00
C GLU A 22 14.14 13.42 -21.12
N ASP A 23 14.42 14.62 -21.65
CA ASP A 23 15.08 15.69 -20.88
C ASP A 23 14.18 16.29 -19.81
N ARG A 24 12.85 16.25 -19.98
CA ARG A 24 11.87 16.67 -18.93
C ARG A 24 11.86 15.73 -17.73
N GLU A 25 11.98 14.42 -17.98
CA GLU A 25 11.91 13.41 -16.92
C GLU A 25 13.16 13.47 -16.05
N GLU A 26 14.36 13.62 -16.64
CA GLU A 26 15.61 13.79 -15.90
C GLU A 26 15.65 15.07 -15.04
N SER A 27 15.14 16.18 -15.57
CA SER A 27 15.14 17.46 -14.85
C SER A 27 14.12 17.51 -13.71
N TYR A 28 12.98 16.84 -13.84
CA TYR A 28 11.97 16.74 -12.80
C TYR A 28 12.50 16.04 -11.55
N VAL A 29 13.22 14.98 -11.74
CA VAL A 29 13.90 14.22 -10.69
C VAL A 29 14.99 15.06 -10.03
N ALA A 30 15.83 15.76 -10.83
CA ALA A 30 16.95 16.54 -10.33
C ALA A 30 16.56 17.81 -9.57
N LEU A 31 15.46 18.49 -9.94
CA LEU A 31 15.04 19.75 -9.33
C LEU A 31 14.42 19.57 -7.92
N ARG A 32 13.73 18.47 -7.68
CA ARG A 32 13.04 18.21 -6.41
C ARG A 32 13.95 17.68 -5.31
N TRP A 33 15.06 17.06 -5.63
CA TRP A 33 15.95 16.42 -4.65
C TRP A 33 17.07 17.33 -4.11
N LYS A 34 16.94 18.63 -4.31
CA LYS A 34 17.88 19.62 -3.72
C LYS A 34 17.66 19.89 -2.22
N HIS A 35 16.57 19.40 -1.64
CA HIS A 35 16.26 19.62 -0.23
C HIS A 35 16.98 18.63 0.68
N PRO A 36 17.38 19.05 1.89
CA PRO A 36 18.03 18.18 2.86
C PRO A 36 17.13 16.97 3.17
N ARG A 37 17.75 15.82 3.35
CA ARG A 37 17.09 14.56 3.72
C ARG A 37 16.53 14.70 5.14
N ILE A 38 15.27 15.04 5.26
CA ILE A 38 14.58 15.05 6.54
C ILE A 38 13.80 13.74 6.62
N PRO A 39 14.14 12.84 7.56
CA PRO A 39 13.34 11.62 7.74
C PRO A 39 11.92 12.03 8.17
N PRO A 40 10.89 11.27 7.75
CA PRO A 40 9.51 11.59 8.12
C PRO A 40 9.34 11.55 9.62
N THR A 41 8.65 12.56 10.18
CA THR A 41 8.25 12.52 11.58
C THR A 41 6.98 11.68 11.72
N LEU A 42 6.93 10.86 12.77
CA LEU A 42 5.74 10.03 13.04
C LEU A 42 4.48 10.89 13.18
N GLY A 43 4.61 12.07 13.84
CA GLY A 43 3.48 12.99 14.03
C GLY A 43 2.87 13.49 12.74
N GLU A 44 3.68 13.86 11.74
CA GLU A 44 3.19 14.28 10.41
C GLU A 44 2.47 13.14 9.69
N CYS A 45 2.98 11.92 9.80
CA CYS A 45 2.34 10.76 9.19
C CYS A 45 1.00 10.43 9.86
N LEU A 46 0.91 10.52 11.19
CA LEU A 46 -0.32 10.31 11.94
C LEU A 46 -1.37 11.41 11.66
N ALA A 47 -0.96 12.66 11.52
CA ALA A 47 -1.89 13.74 11.20
C ALA A 47 -2.40 13.69 9.75
N TYR A 48 -1.65 13.08 8.84
CA TYR A 48 -1.91 13.12 7.40
C TYR A 48 -3.31 12.62 6.97
N PRO A 49 -3.87 11.51 7.51
CA PRO A 49 -5.22 11.07 7.12
C PRO A 49 -6.31 12.10 7.43
N LEU A 50 -6.07 12.98 8.40
CA LEU A 50 -7.04 13.96 8.89
C LEU A 50 -6.79 15.38 8.33
N SER A 51 -5.70 15.58 7.58
CA SER A 51 -5.28 16.92 7.13
C SER A 51 -6.11 17.48 5.98
N ASP A 52 -6.63 16.63 5.10
CA ASP A 52 -7.29 17.03 3.85
C ASP A 52 -8.56 16.23 3.55
N GLY A 53 -9.39 16.78 2.64
CA GLY A 53 -10.68 16.19 2.24
C GLY A 53 -10.62 14.76 1.72
N PRO A 54 -9.66 14.38 0.85
CA PRO A 54 -9.59 12.99 0.36
C PRO A 54 -9.39 11.94 1.45
N GLY A 55 -8.53 12.19 2.44
CA GLY A 55 -8.32 11.29 3.57
C GLY A 55 -9.54 11.18 4.48
N LEU A 56 -10.16 12.32 4.81
CA LEU A 56 -11.43 12.32 5.55
C LEU A 56 -12.52 11.58 4.78
N GLY A 57 -12.58 11.74 3.46
CA GLY A 57 -13.48 10.99 2.59
C GLY A 57 -13.25 9.47 2.69
N LEU A 58 -11.99 9.04 2.71
CA LEU A 58 -11.64 7.63 2.92
C LEU A 58 -12.18 7.12 4.26
N LEU A 59 -11.97 7.87 5.34
CA LEU A 59 -12.31 7.43 6.70
C LEU A 59 -13.81 7.53 7.01
N VAL A 60 -14.57 8.36 6.29
CA VAL A 60 -16.01 8.55 6.53
C VAL A 60 -16.86 7.72 5.59
N LEU A 61 -16.53 7.69 4.29
CA LEU A 61 -17.39 7.07 3.27
C LEU A 61 -17.13 5.57 3.10
N PHE A 62 -15.88 5.11 3.19
CA PHE A 62 -15.54 3.72 2.89
C PHE A 62 -15.77 2.74 4.04
N PRO A 63 -15.58 3.07 5.32
CA PRO A 63 -15.85 2.12 6.40
C PRO A 63 -17.30 1.59 6.41
N PRO A 64 -18.36 2.42 6.25
CA PRO A 64 -19.72 1.89 6.17
C PRO A 64 -19.94 0.94 4.99
N VAL A 65 -19.35 1.26 3.84
CA VAL A 65 -19.48 0.43 2.62
C VAL A 65 -18.72 -0.89 2.78
N LEU A 66 -17.47 -0.84 3.25
CA LEU A 66 -16.68 -2.04 3.50
C LEU A 66 -17.27 -2.89 4.62
N TRP A 67 -17.82 -2.26 5.66
CA TRP A 67 -18.56 -2.94 6.70
C TRP A 67 -19.73 -3.72 6.14
N LEU A 68 -20.59 -3.06 5.36
CA LEU A 68 -21.78 -3.70 4.78
C LEU A 68 -21.40 -4.88 3.85
N LEU A 69 -20.35 -4.73 3.06
CA LEU A 69 -19.92 -5.77 2.12
C LEU A 69 -19.11 -6.89 2.78
N SER A 70 -18.42 -6.61 3.89
CA SER A 70 -17.62 -7.62 4.59
C SER A 70 -18.45 -8.54 5.47
N LEU A 71 -19.61 -8.12 5.97
CA LEU A 71 -20.50 -8.97 6.77
C LEU A 71 -20.79 -10.30 6.08
N PRO A 72 -21.36 -10.34 4.86
CA PRO A 72 -21.65 -11.61 4.20
C PRO A 72 -20.36 -12.38 3.83
N VAL A 73 -19.22 -11.70 3.63
CA VAL A 73 -17.94 -12.38 3.37
C VAL A 73 -17.47 -13.13 4.62
N PHE A 74 -17.55 -12.54 5.80
CA PHE A 74 -17.22 -13.22 7.05
C PHE A 74 -18.18 -14.36 7.36
N ASP A 75 -19.50 -14.15 7.13
CA ASP A 75 -20.50 -15.21 7.29
C ASP A 75 -20.21 -16.39 6.34
N PHE A 76 -19.83 -16.11 5.08
CA PHE A 76 -19.45 -17.14 4.12
C PHE A 76 -18.21 -17.93 4.58
N ILE A 77 -17.17 -17.24 5.05
CA ILE A 77 -15.97 -17.89 5.58
C ILE A 77 -16.31 -18.78 6.77
N ALA A 78 -17.16 -18.30 7.69
CA ALA A 78 -17.60 -19.08 8.83
C ALA A 78 -18.44 -20.32 8.44
N MET A 79 -19.16 -20.25 7.30
CA MET A 79 -19.91 -21.38 6.75
C MET A 79 -19.04 -22.40 6.01
N LEU A 80 -17.83 -22.06 5.58
CA LEU A 80 -16.98 -22.98 4.82
C LEU A 80 -16.59 -24.23 5.62
N GLU A 81 -16.38 -24.13 6.93
CA GLU A 81 -16.03 -25.26 7.77
C GLU A 81 -17.17 -26.30 7.88
N PRO A 82 -18.42 -25.91 8.21
CA PRO A 82 -19.54 -26.87 8.19
C PRO A 82 -19.85 -27.37 6.77
N LEU A 83 -19.70 -26.54 5.71
CA LEU A 83 -19.91 -26.95 4.32
C LEU A 83 -18.91 -28.01 3.86
N SER A 84 -17.68 -27.97 4.33
CA SER A 84 -16.67 -28.99 4.02
C SER A 84 -17.00 -30.37 4.60
N LYS A 85 -17.88 -30.42 5.60
CA LYS A 85 -18.35 -31.62 6.28
C LYS A 85 -19.74 -32.06 5.81
N SER A 86 -20.44 -31.25 5.02
CA SER A 86 -21.81 -31.50 4.52
C SER A 86 -21.85 -31.79 3.02
N ASP A 87 -23.05 -32.08 2.50
CA ASP A 87 -23.27 -32.36 1.08
C ASP A 87 -22.70 -31.25 0.17
N TRP A 88 -21.84 -31.63 -0.77
CA TRP A 88 -21.29 -30.77 -1.83
C TRP A 88 -22.36 -30.00 -2.63
N ALA A 89 -23.61 -30.52 -2.65
CA ALA A 89 -24.75 -29.88 -3.30
C ALA A 89 -25.10 -28.50 -2.69
N LEU A 90 -24.94 -28.34 -1.36
CA LEU A 90 -25.10 -27.03 -0.70
C LEU A 90 -24.06 -26.03 -1.16
N GLY A 91 -22.82 -26.44 -1.41
CA GLY A 91 -21.77 -25.59 -1.95
C GLY A 91 -22.11 -25.02 -3.32
N LEU A 92 -22.76 -25.81 -4.20
CA LEU A 92 -23.20 -25.37 -5.53
C LEU A 92 -24.25 -24.25 -5.49
N VAL A 93 -25.04 -24.16 -4.43
CA VAL A 93 -26.05 -23.11 -4.27
C VAL A 93 -25.47 -21.89 -3.57
N VAL A 94 -24.66 -22.10 -2.55
CA VAL A 94 -24.12 -21.03 -1.70
C VAL A 94 -23.07 -20.21 -2.45
N VAL A 95 -22.14 -20.86 -3.15
CA VAL A 95 -21.06 -20.18 -3.87
C VAL A 95 -21.56 -19.14 -4.90
N PRO A 96 -22.52 -19.44 -5.80
CA PRO A 96 -23.02 -18.44 -6.75
C PRO A 96 -23.70 -17.23 -6.10
N ILE A 97 -24.28 -17.37 -4.90
CA ILE A 97 -24.92 -16.26 -4.19
C ILE A 97 -23.87 -15.31 -3.62
N PHE A 98 -22.79 -15.86 -3.07
CA PHE A 98 -21.72 -15.06 -2.46
C PHE A 98 -20.70 -14.49 -3.47
N LEU A 99 -20.57 -15.08 -4.64
CA LEU A 99 -19.61 -14.65 -5.67
C LEU A 99 -19.79 -13.16 -6.09
N PRO A 100 -21.01 -12.66 -6.36
CA PRO A 100 -21.22 -11.25 -6.68
C PRO A 100 -20.85 -10.32 -5.52
N MET A 101 -21.12 -10.72 -4.27
CA MET A 101 -20.75 -9.95 -3.07
C MET A 101 -19.24 -9.87 -2.89
N LEU A 102 -18.55 -11.01 -3.05
CA LEU A 102 -17.10 -11.09 -3.00
C LEU A 102 -16.47 -10.25 -4.12
N PHE A 103 -17.05 -10.29 -5.32
CA PHE A 103 -16.60 -9.46 -6.45
C PHE A 103 -16.79 -7.97 -6.15
N SER A 104 -17.96 -7.56 -5.64
CA SER A 104 -18.25 -6.17 -5.27
C SER A 104 -17.32 -5.67 -4.16
N PHE A 105 -17.11 -6.48 -3.13
CA PHE A 105 -16.14 -6.20 -2.08
C PHE A 105 -14.73 -6.01 -2.66
N SER A 106 -14.28 -6.94 -3.51
CA SER A 106 -12.95 -6.89 -4.12
C SER A 106 -12.77 -5.64 -5.00
N MET A 107 -13.78 -5.22 -5.75
CA MET A 107 -13.73 -4.02 -6.58
C MET A 107 -13.63 -2.75 -5.75
N ILE A 108 -14.46 -2.61 -4.71
CA ILE A 108 -14.44 -1.43 -3.83
C ILE A 108 -13.15 -1.38 -3.00
N PHE A 109 -12.76 -2.51 -2.42
CA PHE A 109 -11.51 -2.61 -1.69
C PHE A 109 -10.31 -2.34 -2.61
N GLY A 110 -10.32 -2.86 -3.83
CA GLY A 110 -9.28 -2.60 -4.82
C GLY A 110 -9.18 -1.12 -5.21
N TYR A 111 -10.29 -0.39 -5.27
CA TYR A 111 -10.29 1.05 -5.48
C TYR A 111 -9.65 1.81 -4.31
N VAL A 112 -9.91 1.38 -3.08
CA VAL A 112 -9.20 1.89 -1.89
C VAL A 112 -7.70 1.62 -1.98
N LEU A 113 -7.31 0.40 -2.37
CA LEU A 113 -5.90 0.03 -2.55
C LEU A 113 -5.21 0.87 -3.64
N LEU A 114 -5.93 1.20 -4.72
CA LEU A 114 -5.45 2.10 -5.76
C LEU A 114 -5.21 3.51 -5.21
N PHE A 115 -6.15 4.07 -4.44
CA PHE A 115 -5.98 5.36 -3.78
C PHE A 115 -4.78 5.36 -2.82
N LEU A 116 -4.63 4.32 -2.00
CA LEU A 116 -3.48 4.16 -1.10
C LEU A 116 -2.15 4.10 -1.86
N GLY A 117 -2.14 3.45 -3.02
CA GLY A 117 -1.00 3.48 -3.94
C GLY A 117 -0.65 4.89 -4.41
N HIS A 118 -1.67 5.72 -4.71
CA HIS A 118 -1.46 7.12 -5.07
C HIS A 118 -0.90 7.94 -3.89
N VAL A 119 -1.34 7.66 -2.65
CA VAL A 119 -0.79 8.30 -1.44
C VAL A 119 0.70 7.99 -1.30
N LEU A 120 1.10 6.73 -1.49
CA LEU A 120 2.51 6.32 -1.45
C LEU A 120 3.33 7.07 -2.50
N VAL A 121 2.89 7.07 -3.76
CA VAL A 121 3.66 7.69 -4.85
C VAL A 121 3.69 9.21 -4.73
N ALA A 122 2.60 9.88 -4.35
CA ALA A 122 2.58 11.32 -4.07
C ALA A 122 3.57 11.67 -2.95
N SER A 123 3.58 10.88 -1.88
CA SER A 123 4.52 11.02 -0.76
C SER A 123 5.96 10.79 -1.20
N ALA A 124 6.20 9.78 -2.03
CA ALA A 124 7.51 9.47 -2.60
C ALA A 124 8.03 10.59 -3.51
N MET A 125 7.13 11.36 -4.13
CA MET A 125 7.47 12.58 -4.86
C MET A 125 7.64 13.82 -3.96
N GLY A 126 7.46 13.69 -2.63
CA GLY A 126 7.55 14.77 -1.67
C GLY A 126 6.36 15.74 -1.74
N GLU A 127 5.20 15.29 -2.20
CA GLU A 127 3.98 16.10 -2.15
C GLU A 127 3.40 16.08 -0.73
N ASN A 128 3.10 17.26 -0.18
CA ASN A 128 2.48 17.37 1.14
C ASN A 128 0.96 17.19 1.05
N ASP A 129 0.36 17.65 -0.04
CA ASP A 129 -1.07 17.52 -0.26
C ASP A 129 -1.47 16.08 -0.55
N GLN A 130 -2.66 15.72 -0.13
CA GLN A 130 -3.23 14.42 -0.46
C GLN A 130 -3.55 14.33 -1.96
N PRO A 131 -3.32 13.16 -2.60
CA PRO A 131 -3.71 12.97 -3.98
C PRO A 131 -5.23 13.05 -4.11
N ARG A 132 -5.70 13.48 -5.29
CA ARG A 132 -7.11 13.36 -5.63
C ARG A 132 -7.49 11.90 -5.79
N TRP A 133 -8.76 11.59 -5.60
CA TRP A 133 -9.31 10.28 -5.90
C TRP A 133 -9.02 9.91 -7.35
N PRO A 134 -8.55 8.68 -7.61
CA PRO A 134 -8.33 8.18 -8.96
C PRO A 134 -9.67 8.12 -9.73
N GLU A 135 -9.62 8.28 -11.03
CA GLU A 135 -10.77 8.00 -11.89
C GLU A 135 -11.08 6.50 -11.81
N TRP A 136 -12.37 6.19 -11.81
CA TRP A 136 -12.81 4.80 -11.73
C TRP A 136 -12.62 4.10 -13.07
N HIS A 137 -11.59 3.27 -13.16
CA HIS A 137 -11.37 2.36 -14.28
C HIS A 137 -11.18 0.94 -13.75
N PRO A 138 -12.02 -0.04 -14.14
CA PRO A 138 -11.92 -1.42 -13.63
C PRO A 138 -10.55 -2.06 -13.89
N ALA A 139 -9.90 -1.74 -15.01
CA ALA A 139 -8.56 -2.24 -15.33
C ALA A 139 -7.51 -1.73 -14.33
N ASP A 140 -7.54 -0.44 -13.98
CA ASP A 140 -6.60 0.16 -13.03
C ASP A 140 -6.83 -0.39 -11.62
N VAL A 141 -8.09 -0.64 -11.25
CA VAL A 141 -8.45 -1.28 -9.98
C VAL A 141 -7.90 -2.69 -9.92
N ALA A 142 -8.10 -3.49 -10.98
CA ALA A 142 -7.59 -4.86 -11.05
C ALA A 142 -6.04 -4.91 -10.99
N GLU A 143 -5.37 -3.99 -11.68
CA GLU A 143 -3.92 -3.86 -11.62
C GLU A 143 -3.44 -3.45 -10.22
N GLY A 144 -4.14 -2.51 -9.58
CA GLY A 144 -3.90 -2.13 -8.19
C GLY A 144 -4.00 -3.33 -7.25
N ILE A 145 -5.08 -4.10 -7.32
CA ILE A 145 -5.26 -5.33 -6.55
C ILE A 145 -4.10 -6.30 -6.81
N GLY A 146 -3.73 -6.51 -8.08
CA GLY A 146 -2.64 -7.41 -8.46
C GLY A 146 -1.30 -7.03 -7.81
N ARG A 147 -0.97 -5.74 -7.76
CA ARG A 147 0.25 -5.24 -7.12
C ARG A 147 0.26 -5.51 -5.60
N TRP A 148 -0.88 -5.30 -4.94
CA TRP A 148 -1.01 -5.58 -3.51
C TRP A 148 -0.95 -7.07 -3.19
N ILE A 149 -1.67 -7.90 -3.95
CA ILE A 149 -1.60 -9.37 -3.79
C ILE A 149 -0.16 -9.84 -3.97
N TRP A 150 0.53 -9.34 -5.01
CA TRP A 150 1.93 -9.71 -5.25
C TRP A 150 2.83 -9.30 -4.09
N ALA A 151 2.68 -8.08 -3.54
CA ALA A 151 3.46 -7.61 -2.40
C ALA A 151 3.22 -8.46 -1.15
N VAL A 152 1.96 -8.84 -0.88
CA VAL A 152 1.61 -9.74 0.24
C VAL A 152 2.22 -11.13 0.03
N LEU A 153 2.06 -11.72 -1.15
CA LEU A 153 2.63 -13.04 -1.46
C LEU A 153 4.16 -13.03 -1.39
N PHE A 154 4.78 -11.95 -1.86
CA PHE A 154 6.21 -11.77 -1.78
C PHE A 154 6.70 -11.67 -0.32
N GLY A 155 6.05 -10.85 0.51
CA GLY A 155 6.35 -10.74 1.93
C GLY A 155 6.14 -12.06 2.66
N ALA A 156 5.03 -12.75 2.38
CA ALA A 156 4.72 -14.06 2.96
C ALA A 156 5.75 -15.14 2.54
N ALA A 157 6.18 -15.13 1.28
CA ALA A 157 7.20 -16.07 0.81
C ALA A 157 8.55 -15.86 1.52
N VAL A 158 8.97 -14.60 1.71
CA VAL A 158 10.21 -14.29 2.43
C VAL A 158 10.12 -14.64 3.90
N ALA A 159 9.03 -14.29 4.59
CA ALA A 159 8.80 -14.68 5.98
C ALA A 159 8.64 -16.21 6.15
N GLY A 160 8.11 -16.89 5.13
CA GLY A 160 7.96 -18.34 5.12
C GLY A 160 9.28 -19.12 5.03
N LEU A 161 10.35 -18.53 4.48
CA LEU A 161 11.63 -19.23 4.32
C LEU A 161 12.26 -19.68 5.64
N PRO A 162 12.46 -18.82 6.67
CA PRO A 162 13.01 -19.26 7.95
C PRO A 162 12.06 -20.24 8.65
N LEU A 163 10.74 -20.10 8.49
CA LEU A 163 9.77 -21.05 9.04
C LEU A 163 9.85 -22.42 8.37
N LEU A 164 10.05 -22.46 7.06
CA LEU A 164 10.27 -23.70 6.33
C LEU A 164 11.54 -24.42 6.81
N VAL A 165 12.63 -23.67 6.99
CA VAL A 165 13.87 -24.22 7.55
C VAL A 165 13.65 -24.76 8.97
N ALA A 166 12.98 -24.00 9.82
CA ALA A 166 12.63 -24.43 11.18
C ALA A 166 11.78 -25.70 11.17
N TRP A 167 10.80 -25.78 10.28
CA TRP A 167 9.97 -26.98 10.12
C TRP A 167 10.76 -28.20 9.67
N ILE A 168 11.67 -28.05 8.73
CA ILE A 168 12.54 -29.15 8.26
C ILE A 168 13.45 -29.64 9.39
N VAL A 169 13.99 -28.73 10.22
CA VAL A 169 14.95 -29.09 11.29
C VAL A 169 14.25 -29.66 12.52
N VAL A 170 13.11 -29.05 12.93
CA VAL A 170 12.41 -29.39 14.19
C VAL A 170 11.25 -30.36 13.98
N GLY A 171 10.76 -30.47 12.73
CA GLY A 171 9.64 -31.34 12.35
C GLY A 171 8.25 -30.80 12.72
N LYS A 172 8.17 -29.67 13.45
CA LYS A 172 6.90 -29.03 13.84
C LYS A 172 7.09 -27.53 14.00
N ILE A 173 6.04 -26.77 13.75
CA ILE A 173 5.95 -25.32 14.00
C ILE A 173 4.80 -25.10 14.98
N ASP A 174 5.07 -24.39 16.05
CA ASP A 174 4.04 -23.83 16.92
C ASP A 174 3.71 -22.42 16.41
N TRP A 175 2.60 -22.29 15.72
CA TRP A 175 2.14 -21.03 15.10
C TRP A 175 1.82 -19.94 16.13
N TRP A 176 1.61 -20.27 17.39
CA TRP A 176 1.37 -19.35 18.48
C TRP A 176 2.65 -18.96 19.22
N ASN A 177 3.78 -19.48 18.79
CA ASN A 177 5.06 -19.07 19.34
C ASN A 177 5.35 -17.61 18.96
N GLY A 178 5.69 -16.80 19.95
CA GLY A 178 5.97 -15.37 19.76
C GLY A 178 7.08 -15.07 18.73
N PHE A 179 8.08 -15.95 18.60
CA PHE A 179 9.12 -15.81 17.57
C PHE A 179 8.56 -16.03 16.16
N VAL A 180 7.66 -16.98 15.95
CA VAL A 180 7.01 -17.25 14.66
C VAL A 180 6.14 -16.06 14.27
N ILE A 181 5.35 -15.55 15.21
CA ILE A 181 4.50 -14.37 14.98
C ILE A 181 5.38 -13.14 14.67
N ALA A 182 6.45 -12.90 15.42
CA ALA A 182 7.35 -11.79 15.20
C ALA A 182 8.06 -11.89 13.83
N ASP A 183 8.50 -13.07 13.43
CA ASP A 183 9.11 -13.32 12.12
C ASP A 183 8.14 -12.96 10.98
N ILE A 184 6.92 -13.49 11.02
CA ILE A 184 5.89 -13.20 10.01
C ILE A 184 5.59 -11.70 9.94
N LEU A 185 5.40 -11.06 11.09
CA LEU A 185 5.05 -9.63 11.14
C LEU A 185 6.21 -8.75 10.68
N ILE A 186 7.43 -8.97 11.14
CA ILE A 186 8.57 -8.11 10.85
C ILE A 186 9.10 -8.36 9.44
N LEU A 187 9.41 -9.60 9.08
CA LEU A 187 9.91 -9.91 7.74
C LEU A 187 8.83 -9.74 6.68
N GLY A 188 7.61 -10.20 6.94
CA GLY A 188 6.48 -10.03 6.03
C GLY A 188 6.18 -8.55 5.77
N ALA A 189 6.15 -7.73 6.83
CA ALA A 189 5.97 -6.29 6.70
C ALA A 189 7.15 -5.65 5.95
N ALA A 190 8.39 -5.93 6.34
CA ALA A 190 9.57 -5.31 5.75
C ALA A 190 9.66 -5.58 4.23
N PHE A 191 9.55 -6.84 3.84
CA PHE A 191 9.68 -7.22 2.42
C PHE A 191 8.42 -6.92 1.62
N GLY A 192 7.23 -7.14 2.18
CA GLY A 192 5.96 -6.85 1.52
C GLY A 192 5.81 -5.38 1.17
N GLN A 193 6.07 -4.48 2.12
CA GLN A 193 5.96 -3.03 1.90
C GLN A 193 7.00 -2.50 0.92
N MET A 194 8.26 -2.91 1.07
CA MET A 194 9.31 -2.49 0.14
C MET A 194 9.04 -3.05 -1.26
N GLY A 195 8.50 -4.27 -1.37
CA GLY A 195 8.03 -4.85 -2.62
C GLY A 195 6.90 -4.04 -3.24
N LEU A 196 5.92 -3.61 -2.43
CA LEU A 196 4.83 -2.74 -2.88
C LEU A 196 5.36 -1.39 -3.36
N ALA A 197 6.26 -0.76 -2.59
CA ALA A 197 6.89 0.49 -2.99
C ALA A 197 7.64 0.35 -4.32
N ALA A 198 8.40 -0.73 -4.51
CA ALA A 198 9.08 -1.02 -5.77
C ALA A 198 8.09 -1.20 -6.92
N ALA A 199 7.02 -1.99 -6.73
CA ALA A 199 6.00 -2.23 -7.76
C ALA A 199 5.28 -0.94 -8.19
N LEU A 200 4.95 -0.08 -7.24
CA LEU A 200 4.23 1.18 -7.49
C LEU A 200 5.13 2.25 -8.12
N THR A 201 6.38 2.35 -7.70
CA THR A 201 7.32 3.36 -8.22
C THR A 201 7.85 3.02 -9.61
N HIS A 202 8.04 1.75 -9.91
CA HIS A 202 8.47 1.28 -11.23
C HIS A 202 7.32 1.01 -12.19
N ASP A 203 6.08 1.09 -11.70
CA ASP A 203 4.87 0.76 -12.49
C ASP A 203 4.89 -0.66 -13.06
N THR A 204 5.49 -1.61 -12.33
CA THR A 204 5.58 -3.01 -12.72
C THR A 204 5.73 -3.94 -11.52
N ILE A 205 4.99 -5.04 -11.53
CA ILE A 205 5.05 -6.08 -10.50
C ILE A 205 6.45 -6.72 -10.42
N LEU A 206 7.14 -6.84 -11.56
CA LEU A 206 8.46 -7.46 -11.63
C LEU A 206 9.57 -6.68 -10.87
N ALA A 207 9.34 -5.40 -10.57
CA ALA A 207 10.25 -4.63 -9.75
C ALA A 207 10.29 -5.10 -8.29
N ALA A 208 9.21 -5.71 -7.80
CA ALA A 208 9.15 -6.35 -6.50
C ALA A 208 9.83 -7.73 -6.53
N ASN A 209 11.13 -7.75 -6.78
CA ASN A 209 11.95 -8.96 -6.72
C ASN A 209 12.91 -8.92 -5.52
N PRO A 210 13.37 -10.10 -5.03
CA PRO A 210 14.21 -10.18 -3.82
C PRO A 210 15.48 -9.33 -3.88
N VAL A 211 16.12 -9.23 -5.03
CA VAL A 211 17.37 -8.50 -5.20
C VAL A 211 17.14 -7.00 -5.07
N THR A 212 16.15 -6.47 -5.77
CA THR A 212 15.79 -5.04 -5.71
C THR A 212 15.36 -4.64 -4.31
N VAL A 213 14.49 -5.44 -3.68
CA VAL A 213 13.94 -5.17 -2.36
C VAL A 213 15.02 -5.24 -1.28
N LEU A 214 15.84 -6.31 -1.27
CA LEU A 214 16.93 -6.46 -0.31
C LEU A 214 17.97 -5.33 -0.46
N ALA A 215 18.35 -5.01 -1.69
CA ALA A 215 19.27 -3.92 -1.96
C ALA A 215 18.74 -2.57 -1.46
N ALA A 216 17.43 -2.32 -1.57
CA ALA A 216 16.79 -1.11 -1.05
C ALA A 216 16.81 -1.08 0.48
N ILE A 217 16.40 -2.16 1.13
CA ILE A 217 16.39 -2.27 2.61
C ILE A 217 17.81 -2.03 3.16
N VAL A 218 18.82 -2.64 2.56
CA VAL A 218 20.22 -2.47 2.98
C VAL A 218 20.70 -1.03 2.77
N ARG A 219 20.34 -0.38 1.65
CA ARG A 219 20.73 1.01 1.36
C ARG A 219 20.08 2.02 2.29
N ILE A 220 18.82 1.83 2.65
CA ILE A 220 18.11 2.67 3.62
C ILE A 220 18.60 2.40 5.04
N GLY A 221 18.90 1.14 5.34
CA GLY A 221 19.40 0.71 6.63
C GLY A 221 18.44 1.04 7.79
N TRP A 222 18.98 1.64 8.88
CA TRP A 222 18.21 1.95 10.07
C TRP A 222 17.01 2.90 9.85
N GLY A 223 17.06 3.74 8.82
CA GLY A 223 15.94 4.62 8.45
C GLY A 223 14.66 3.87 8.06
N TYR A 224 14.78 2.60 7.67
CA TYR A 224 13.65 1.75 7.33
C TYR A 224 13.00 1.06 8.55
N LEU A 225 13.68 1.01 9.69
CA LEU A 225 13.18 0.29 10.86
C LEU A 225 11.85 0.86 11.37
N VAL A 226 11.72 2.18 11.44
CA VAL A 226 10.49 2.83 11.94
C VAL A 226 9.28 2.53 11.05
N PRO A 227 9.32 2.74 9.72
CA PRO A 227 8.23 2.31 8.82
C PRO A 227 7.88 0.84 8.95
N CYS A 228 8.89 -0.02 9.06
CA CYS A 228 8.68 -1.46 9.23
C CYS A 228 7.94 -1.80 10.52
N LEU A 229 8.34 -1.22 11.65
CA LEU A 229 7.68 -1.45 12.94
C LEU A 229 6.24 -0.91 12.98
N VAL A 230 6.00 0.27 12.41
CA VAL A 230 4.63 0.84 12.33
C VAL A 230 3.74 -0.07 11.52
N ALA A 231 4.22 -0.57 10.39
CA ALA A 231 3.40 -1.47 9.60
C ALA A 231 3.26 -2.87 10.19
N ALA A 232 4.28 -3.40 10.85
CA ALA A 232 4.15 -4.66 11.57
C ALA A 232 3.11 -4.54 12.70
N SER A 233 3.09 -3.40 13.42
CA SER A 233 2.06 -3.14 14.44
C SER A 233 0.66 -3.00 13.84
N ALA A 234 0.52 -2.30 12.71
CA ALA A 234 -0.75 -2.19 11.99
C ALA A 234 -1.27 -3.56 11.52
N MET A 235 -0.38 -4.40 10.96
CA MET A 235 -0.72 -5.77 10.57
C MET A 235 -1.13 -6.63 11.78
N ALA A 236 -0.43 -6.51 12.91
CA ALA A 236 -0.77 -7.24 14.15
C ALA A 236 -2.16 -6.83 14.66
N LEU A 237 -2.44 -5.53 14.72
CA LEU A 237 -3.73 -5.01 15.17
C LEU A 237 -4.87 -5.40 14.22
N ALA A 238 -4.62 -5.33 12.90
CA ALA A 238 -5.58 -5.81 11.90
C ALA A 238 -5.84 -7.32 12.06
N GLY A 239 -4.79 -8.13 12.24
CA GLY A 239 -4.91 -9.56 12.49
C GLY A 239 -5.70 -9.90 13.76
N LEU A 240 -5.44 -9.17 14.85
CA LEU A 240 -6.21 -9.31 16.10
C LEU A 240 -7.67 -8.91 15.92
N GLY A 241 -7.94 -7.87 15.13
CA GLY A 241 -9.30 -7.45 14.79
C GLY A 241 -10.05 -8.54 14.01
N VAL A 242 -9.44 -9.11 12.97
CA VAL A 242 -10.01 -10.24 12.20
C VAL A 242 -10.24 -11.46 13.11
N TYR A 243 -9.26 -11.81 13.93
CA TYR A 243 -9.39 -12.92 14.89
C TYR A 243 -10.54 -12.69 15.86
N GLY A 244 -10.68 -11.47 16.39
CA GLY A 244 -11.78 -11.10 17.28
C GLY A 244 -13.16 -11.24 16.60
N GLN A 245 -13.26 -10.84 15.32
CA GLN A 245 -14.50 -10.98 14.55
C GLN A 245 -14.88 -12.44 14.31
N LEU A 246 -13.91 -13.30 13.99
CA LEU A 246 -14.19 -14.70 13.66
C LEU A 246 -14.49 -15.58 14.88
N TYR A 247 -13.95 -15.27 16.06
CA TYR A 247 -13.93 -16.23 17.16
C TYR A 247 -14.60 -15.80 18.47
N ARG A 248 -14.96 -14.52 18.67
CA ARG A 248 -15.27 -14.05 20.04
C ARG A 248 -16.52 -13.20 20.23
N MET A 249 -17.31 -12.86 19.21
CA MET A 249 -18.41 -11.93 19.41
C MET A 249 -19.78 -12.62 19.49
N PRO A 250 -20.43 -12.64 20.67
CA PRO A 250 -21.70 -13.34 20.85
C PRO A 250 -22.94 -12.50 20.55
N ARG A 251 -22.80 -11.20 20.18
CA ARG A 251 -23.94 -10.29 19.99
C ARG A 251 -23.82 -9.51 18.69
N MET A 252 -24.78 -9.71 17.80
CA MET A 252 -24.83 -9.15 16.43
C MET A 252 -24.58 -7.63 16.34
N TRP A 253 -25.10 -6.82 17.27
CA TRP A 253 -24.87 -5.37 17.24
C TRP A 253 -23.45 -4.97 17.66
N MET A 254 -22.83 -5.72 18.59
CA MET A 254 -21.44 -5.49 18.99
C MET A 254 -20.47 -5.84 17.86
N GLU A 255 -20.75 -6.91 17.13
CA GLU A 255 -20.01 -7.29 15.92
C GLU A 255 -20.07 -6.20 14.86
N ALA A 256 -21.27 -5.66 14.62
CA ALA A 256 -21.47 -4.59 13.65
C ALA A 256 -20.65 -3.33 13.97
N VAL A 257 -20.68 -2.87 15.21
CA VAL A 257 -19.93 -1.69 15.67
C VAL A 257 -18.42 -1.97 15.64
N ALA A 258 -18.00 -3.15 16.12
CA ALA A 258 -16.59 -3.53 16.14
C ALA A 258 -16.02 -3.66 14.73
N LEU A 259 -16.77 -4.23 13.78
CA LEU A 259 -16.35 -4.35 12.39
C LEU A 259 -16.29 -2.98 11.69
N TRP A 260 -17.23 -2.08 11.98
CA TRP A 260 -17.16 -0.71 11.48
C TRP A 260 -15.91 0.02 12.02
N ALA A 261 -15.67 -0.03 13.32
CA ALA A 261 -14.49 0.56 13.95
C ALA A 261 -13.20 -0.05 13.45
N PHE A 262 -13.19 -1.36 13.19
CA PHE A 262 -12.08 -2.07 12.57
C PHE A 262 -11.75 -1.47 11.18
N TRP A 263 -12.73 -1.24 10.32
CA TRP A 263 -12.48 -0.65 9.00
C TRP A 263 -11.97 0.79 9.08
N VAL A 264 -12.51 1.61 9.98
CA VAL A 264 -11.98 2.97 10.22
C VAL A 264 -10.51 2.90 10.60
N PHE A 265 -10.18 2.02 11.54
CA PHE A 265 -8.82 1.85 12.04
C PHE A 265 -7.87 1.34 10.93
N VAL A 266 -8.25 0.29 10.22
CA VAL A 266 -7.44 -0.29 9.14
C VAL A 266 -7.14 0.72 8.03
N LEU A 267 -8.13 1.50 7.61
CA LEU A 267 -7.95 2.51 6.57
C LEU A 267 -7.07 3.67 7.06
N TYR A 268 -7.24 4.09 8.31
CA TYR A 268 -6.39 5.12 8.91
C TYR A 268 -4.92 4.67 8.95
N GLU A 269 -4.66 3.50 9.52
CA GLU A 269 -3.31 2.92 9.61
C GLU A 269 -2.69 2.69 8.24
N ALA A 270 -3.47 2.20 7.28
CA ALA A 270 -2.99 2.01 5.91
C ALA A 270 -2.53 3.35 5.28
N MET A 271 -3.25 4.44 5.47
CA MET A 271 -2.81 5.77 4.99
C MET A 271 -1.53 6.23 5.68
N VAL A 272 -1.41 6.06 7.00
CA VAL A 272 -0.21 6.40 7.77
C VAL A 272 1.01 5.63 7.25
N VAL A 273 0.85 4.31 7.07
CA VAL A 273 1.90 3.44 6.55
C VAL A 273 2.32 3.84 5.14
N MET A 274 1.36 4.10 4.23
CA MET A 274 1.65 4.52 2.85
C MET A 274 2.34 5.88 2.81
N ARG A 275 1.91 6.83 3.64
CA ARG A 275 2.57 8.14 3.78
C ARG A 275 4.00 7.98 4.26
N MET A 276 4.21 7.22 5.34
CA MET A 276 5.52 7.00 5.93
C MET A 276 6.47 6.30 4.96
N LEU A 277 6.00 5.26 4.27
CA LEU A 277 6.80 4.52 3.29
C LEU A 277 7.19 5.41 2.11
N GLY A 278 6.26 6.22 1.60
CA GLY A 278 6.52 7.18 0.52
C GLY A 278 7.55 8.24 0.91
N LEU A 279 7.42 8.84 2.10
CA LEU A 279 8.38 9.82 2.61
C LEU A 279 9.76 9.21 2.91
N THR A 280 9.80 7.98 3.40
CA THR A 280 11.06 7.24 3.56
C THR A 280 11.73 7.04 2.21
N TYR A 281 10.98 6.62 1.19
CA TYR A 281 11.51 6.56 -0.16
C TYR A 281 12.00 7.95 -0.62
N HIS A 282 11.24 9.02 -0.41
CA HIS A 282 11.64 10.38 -0.77
C HIS A 282 12.97 10.79 -0.14
N ALA A 283 13.17 10.49 1.15
CA ALA A 283 14.40 10.79 1.87
C ALA A 283 15.64 10.07 1.27
N TYR A 284 15.46 8.85 0.77
CA TYR A 284 16.52 8.01 0.21
C TYR A 284 16.47 7.86 -1.32
N ALA A 285 15.71 8.70 -2.01
CA ALA A 285 15.46 8.58 -3.44
C ALA A 285 16.73 8.64 -4.29
N MET A 286 17.74 9.42 -3.87
CA MET A 286 19.03 9.52 -4.56
C MET A 286 19.87 8.23 -4.48
N GLU A 287 19.64 7.41 -3.46
CA GLU A 287 20.34 6.15 -3.26
C GLU A 287 19.63 4.99 -3.97
N LEU A 288 18.30 5.04 -4.00
CA LEU A 288 17.47 4.00 -4.60
C LEU A 288 17.34 4.14 -6.10
N VAL A 289 17.22 5.38 -6.63
CA VAL A 289 17.12 5.71 -8.07
C VAL A 289 16.02 4.91 -8.79
N TRP A 290 14.87 4.70 -8.12
CA TRP A 290 13.78 3.89 -8.68
C TRP A 290 12.89 4.67 -9.66
N PHE A 291 12.67 5.96 -9.46
CA PHE A 291 11.91 6.79 -10.40
C PHE A 291 12.73 7.07 -11.67
N ARG A 292 12.74 6.10 -12.57
CA ARG A 292 13.29 6.30 -13.93
C ARG A 292 12.25 6.90 -14.88
N ARG A 293 10.96 6.65 -14.60
CA ARG A 293 9.83 7.18 -15.39
C ARG A 293 8.73 7.64 -14.45
N ARG A 294 8.08 8.72 -14.83
CA ARG A 294 6.94 9.25 -14.10
C ARG A 294 5.72 8.36 -14.29
N PRO A 295 4.94 8.03 -13.25
CA PRO A 295 3.67 7.33 -13.41
C PRO A 295 2.73 8.09 -14.34
N ARG A 296 2.02 7.38 -15.21
CA ARG A 296 1.13 7.98 -16.23
C ARG A 296 0.09 8.92 -15.63
N TRP A 297 -0.47 8.59 -14.47
CA TRP A 297 -1.47 9.37 -13.76
C TRP A 297 -0.90 10.66 -13.13
N ALA A 298 0.37 10.72 -12.78
CA ALA A 298 1.02 11.89 -12.22
C ALA A 298 1.27 13.00 -13.26
N SER A 299 1.15 12.69 -14.57
CA SER A 299 1.45 13.63 -15.64
C SER A 299 0.43 14.78 -15.80
N HIS A 300 -0.82 14.59 -15.36
CA HIS A 300 -1.88 15.59 -15.57
C HIS A 300 -1.80 16.81 -14.64
N ARG A 301 -1.17 16.72 -13.47
CA ARG A 301 -1.12 17.82 -12.50
C ARG A 301 -0.13 18.94 -12.90
N MET A 302 0.98 18.59 -13.52
CA MET A 302 2.01 19.60 -13.86
C MET A 302 1.66 20.48 -15.05
N GLY A 303 0.87 20.00 -16.00
CA GLY A 303 0.41 20.83 -17.11
C GLY A 303 -0.38 22.07 -16.68
N ARG A 304 -1.06 22.01 -15.51
CA ARG A 304 -1.83 23.15 -14.98
C ARG A 304 -1.00 24.14 -14.15
N ILE A 305 0.05 23.68 -13.49
CA ILE A 305 0.92 24.58 -12.69
C ILE A 305 1.74 25.48 -13.60
N TYR A 306 2.14 24.98 -14.77
CA TYR A 306 2.90 25.78 -15.75
C TYR A 306 2.02 26.50 -16.78
N ALA A 307 0.73 26.20 -16.88
CA ALA A 307 -0.21 26.97 -17.71
C ALA A 307 -0.74 28.24 -17.01
N ASN A 308 -0.58 28.33 -15.69
CA ASN A 308 -1.06 29.45 -14.88
C ASN A 308 0.09 30.27 -14.26
N SER A 309 1.34 29.99 -14.59
CA SER A 309 2.53 30.78 -14.29
C SER A 309 3.09 31.43 -15.56
#